data_80b9814be352119c1d31fcf589ed2f79
#
_entry.id   80b9814be352119c1d31fcf589ed2f79
#
_cell.length_a   1.000
_cell.length_b   1.000
_cell.length_c   1.000
_cell.angle_alpha   90.00
_cell.angle_beta   90.00
_cell.angle_gamma   90.00
#
_symmetry.space_group_name_H-M   'P 1'
#
loop_
_entity.id
_entity.type
_entity.pdbx_description
1 polymer ?
#
loop_
_entity_poly.entity_id
_entity_poly.type
_entity_poly.pdbx_seq_one_letter_code
_entity_poly.pdbx_strand_id
1 'polypeptide(L)'
;MKKNNVFFMALIFCTMLLASCAAPRTYAPYALSTVSTVSLPALQHSLERKDYEILDTIKAEAVVHVSSSKKGYTVKPESNEFVNVCNMTDTGIMYNIAKSKGTIRYGFIENLKLEDPNPCDGSSMASGLAAYRLINEVKATDADGIVAPSLYVTAEEVGTGIFSRTIVYKVVISAKLIKLKTQN
;
A
#
# COMPACT_ATOMS: atom_id res chain seq x y z
N MET A 1 63.42 -3.80 -16.18
CA MET A 1 62.14 -3.17 -16.58
C MET A 1 60.90 -4.07 -16.56
N LYS A 2 60.92 -5.36 -16.21
CA LYS A 2 59.72 -6.22 -16.21
C LYS A 2 58.89 -6.24 -14.89
N LYS A 3 59.44 -5.84 -13.76
CA LYS A 3 58.71 -5.88 -12.45
C LYS A 3 57.68 -4.78 -12.29
N ASN A 4 57.83 -3.60 -12.89
CA ASN A 4 56.91 -2.50 -12.73
C ASN A 4 55.58 -2.70 -13.47
N ASN A 5 55.60 -3.46 -14.59
CA ASN A 5 54.39 -3.70 -15.38
C ASN A 5 53.42 -4.67 -14.68
N VAL A 6 53.92 -5.62 -13.92
CA VAL A 6 53.10 -6.59 -13.17
C VAL A 6 52.39 -5.86 -12.01
N PHE A 7 53.10 -4.95 -11.34
CA PHE A 7 52.52 -4.16 -10.25
C PHE A 7 51.43 -3.22 -10.74
N PHE A 8 51.63 -2.61 -11.91
CA PHE A 8 50.62 -1.71 -12.52
C PHE A 8 49.39 -2.48 -12.98
N MET A 9 49.55 -3.68 -13.55
CA MET A 9 48.43 -4.56 -13.93
C MET A 9 47.65 -5.04 -12.70
N ALA A 10 48.34 -5.41 -11.62
CA ALA A 10 47.67 -5.80 -10.36
C ALA A 10 46.89 -4.66 -9.73
N LEU A 11 47.42 -3.43 -9.80
CA LEU A 11 46.70 -2.24 -9.28
C LEU A 11 45.44 -1.93 -10.07
N ILE A 12 45.48 -2.02 -11.40
CA ILE A 12 44.32 -1.82 -12.28
C ILE A 12 43.26 -2.91 -12.03
N PHE A 13 43.66 -4.14 -11.82
CA PHE A 13 42.77 -5.26 -11.53
C PHE A 13 42.06 -5.09 -10.16
N CYS A 14 42.79 -4.64 -9.13
CA CYS A 14 42.23 -4.32 -7.82
C CYS A 14 41.23 -3.16 -7.87
N THR A 15 41.54 -2.13 -8.63
CA THR A 15 40.60 -0.98 -8.79
C THR A 15 39.32 -1.36 -9.54
N MET A 16 39.42 -2.25 -10.54
CA MET A 16 38.24 -2.79 -11.22
C MET A 16 37.37 -3.67 -10.33
N LEU A 17 37.98 -4.47 -9.44
CA LEU A 17 37.25 -5.30 -8.47
C LEU A 17 36.54 -4.44 -7.39
N LEU A 18 37.14 -3.34 -6.98
CA LEU A 18 36.49 -2.42 -6.02
C LEU A 18 35.37 -1.59 -6.63
N ALA A 19 35.43 -1.30 -7.93
CA ALA A 19 34.36 -0.59 -8.64
C ALA A 19 33.12 -1.45 -8.90
N SER A 20 33.27 -2.79 -8.94
CA SER A 20 32.13 -3.69 -9.22
C SER A 20 31.23 -3.95 -8.01
N CYS A 21 31.66 -3.59 -6.78
CA CYS A 21 30.87 -3.79 -5.57
C CYS A 21 29.93 -2.63 -5.22
N ALA A 22 29.95 -1.52 -5.94
CA ALA A 22 29.12 -0.37 -5.68
C ALA A 22 28.11 -0.12 -6.81
N ALA A 23 27.31 -1.13 -7.15
CA ALA A 23 26.05 -0.80 -7.81
C ALA A 23 25.19 -0.02 -6.80
N PRO A 24 24.90 1.26 -7.02
CA PRO A 24 24.03 1.99 -6.12
C PRO A 24 22.67 1.31 -6.16
N ARG A 25 22.34 0.59 -5.10
CA ARG A 25 20.97 0.19 -4.84
C ARG A 25 20.23 1.49 -4.54
N THR A 26 19.78 2.16 -5.57
CA THR A 26 18.87 3.30 -5.44
C THR A 26 17.51 2.78 -4.99
N TYR A 27 17.43 2.40 -3.73
CA TYR A 27 16.13 2.33 -3.07
C TYR A 27 15.65 3.78 -2.99
N ALA A 28 14.73 4.16 -3.87
CA ALA A 28 13.98 5.39 -3.62
C ALA A 28 13.26 5.17 -2.28
N PRO A 29 13.46 6.03 -1.28
CA PRO A 29 12.80 5.86 0.00
C PRO A 29 11.28 5.89 -0.23
N TYR A 30 10.59 4.84 0.19
CA TYR A 30 9.15 4.90 0.34
C TYR A 30 8.82 4.89 1.82
N ALA A 31 7.82 5.65 2.20
CA ALA A 31 7.29 5.62 3.55
C ALA A 31 5.92 4.96 3.51
N LEU A 32 5.79 3.85 4.22
CA LEU A 32 4.50 3.29 4.55
C LEU A 32 3.99 4.04 5.78
N SER A 33 3.10 5.01 5.59
CA SER A 33 2.42 5.61 6.73
C SER A 33 1.18 4.79 7.07
N THR A 34 1.29 3.97 8.08
CA THR A 34 0.15 3.33 8.72
C THR A 34 -0.56 4.36 9.56
N VAL A 35 -1.82 4.58 9.28
CA VAL A 35 -2.68 5.28 10.21
C VAL A 35 -3.43 4.23 11.00
N SER A 36 -3.23 4.30 12.30
CA SER A 36 -3.86 3.45 13.28
C SER A 36 -5.37 3.27 13.08
N THR A 37 -5.82 2.13 13.49
CA THR A 37 -7.18 1.75 13.81
C THR A 37 -8.04 2.91 14.30
N VAL A 38 -9.26 2.97 13.81
CA VAL A 38 -10.36 3.53 14.60
C VAL A 38 -10.64 2.48 15.69
N SER A 39 -9.85 2.52 16.76
CA SER A 39 -10.14 1.70 17.90
C SER A 39 -11.26 2.37 18.68
N LEU A 40 -12.40 1.75 18.67
CA LEU A 40 -13.44 2.07 19.62
C LEU A 40 -13.00 1.54 20.98
N PRO A 41 -13.13 2.33 22.05
CA PRO A 41 -13.03 1.83 23.42
C PRO A 41 -13.97 0.62 23.67
N ALA A 42 -14.93 0.45 22.82
CA ALA A 42 -15.95 -0.56 22.78
C ALA A 42 -15.52 -1.95 22.32
N LEU A 43 -14.35 -2.11 21.75
CA LEU A 43 -13.86 -3.46 21.42
C LEU A 43 -13.46 -4.26 22.65
N GLN A 44 -13.31 -3.59 23.79
CA GLN A 44 -13.18 -4.27 25.10
C GLN A 44 -14.54 -4.65 25.72
N HIS A 45 -15.63 -4.06 25.24
CA HIS A 45 -16.98 -4.36 25.70
C HIS A 45 -17.90 -4.44 24.47
N SER A 46 -18.64 -5.53 24.33
CA SER A 46 -19.63 -5.68 23.25
C SER A 46 -20.68 -4.56 23.37
N LEU A 47 -20.59 -3.54 22.51
CA LEU A 47 -21.61 -2.50 22.42
C LEU A 47 -22.94 -3.10 21.99
N GLU A 48 -23.97 -2.90 22.79
CA GLU A 48 -25.33 -3.16 22.39
C GLU A 48 -25.91 -1.98 21.63
N ARG A 49 -26.95 -2.23 20.82
CA ARG A 49 -27.61 -1.17 20.02
C ARG A 49 -28.12 0.00 20.87
N LYS A 50 -28.40 -0.22 22.15
CA LYS A 50 -28.85 0.80 23.10
C LYS A 50 -27.74 1.78 23.52
N ASP A 51 -26.47 1.38 23.39
CA ASP A 51 -25.31 2.13 23.92
C ASP A 51 -24.87 3.27 23.00
N TYR A 52 -25.36 3.30 21.75
CA TYR A 52 -25.00 4.32 20.77
C TYR A 52 -26.17 4.73 19.91
N GLU A 53 -26.03 5.87 19.26
CA GLU A 53 -26.88 6.29 18.14
C GLU A 53 -26.10 6.27 16.82
N ILE A 54 -26.81 6.03 15.75
CA ILE A 54 -26.23 6.12 14.40
C ILE A 54 -26.43 7.55 13.91
N LEU A 55 -25.33 8.19 13.53
CA LEU A 55 -25.35 9.55 13.00
C LEU A 55 -25.61 9.54 11.50
N ASP A 56 -24.75 8.85 10.75
CA ASP A 56 -24.78 8.82 9.28
C ASP A 56 -24.05 7.59 8.74
N THR A 57 -24.07 7.43 7.42
CA THR A 57 -23.26 6.44 6.71
C THR A 57 -22.14 7.15 5.96
N ILE A 58 -20.90 6.77 6.25
CA ILE A 58 -19.70 7.28 5.59
C ILE A 58 -19.17 6.27 4.58
N LYS A 59 -18.57 6.76 3.50
CA LYS A 59 -17.97 5.94 2.45
C LYS A 59 -16.64 6.53 2.01
N ALA A 60 -15.66 5.68 1.75
CA ALA A 60 -14.42 6.08 1.11
C ALA A 60 -14.08 5.12 -0.03
N GLU A 61 -13.45 5.66 -1.05
CA GLU A 61 -13.09 4.92 -2.27
C GLU A 61 -11.59 5.08 -2.56
N ALA A 62 -11.01 4.03 -3.12
CA ALA A 62 -9.68 4.08 -3.71
C ALA A 62 -9.65 3.28 -5.02
N VAL A 63 -8.92 3.82 -5.99
CA VAL A 63 -8.67 3.19 -7.28
C VAL A 63 -7.17 3.04 -7.46
N VAL A 64 -6.72 1.82 -7.76
CA VAL A 64 -5.31 1.48 -7.98
C VAL A 64 -5.16 0.75 -9.30
N HIS A 65 -4.26 1.23 -10.14
CA HIS A 65 -3.90 0.65 -11.41
C HIS A 65 -2.66 -0.23 -11.27
N VAL A 66 -2.73 -1.44 -11.79
CA VAL A 66 -1.59 -2.36 -11.92
C VAL A 66 -1.31 -2.57 -13.39
N SER A 67 -0.25 -1.95 -13.89
CA SER A 67 0.14 -2.01 -15.30
C SER A 67 1.33 -2.93 -15.47
N SER A 68 1.17 -4.00 -16.25
CA SER A 68 2.21 -4.97 -16.56
C SER A 68 3.19 -4.45 -17.59
N SER A 69 4.45 -4.84 -17.48
CA SER A 69 5.52 -4.59 -18.44
C SER A 69 6.39 -5.84 -18.63
N LYS A 70 7.31 -5.82 -19.60
CA LYS A 70 8.24 -6.94 -19.82
C LYS A 70 9.14 -7.27 -18.62
N LYS A 71 9.35 -6.32 -17.70
CA LYS A 71 10.27 -6.45 -16.56
C LYS A 71 9.58 -6.57 -15.20
N GLY A 72 8.24 -6.61 -15.19
CA GLY A 72 7.45 -6.60 -13.98
C GLY A 72 6.19 -5.77 -14.14
N TYR A 73 5.74 -5.11 -13.09
CA TYR A 73 4.55 -4.27 -13.14
C TYR A 73 4.66 -3.04 -12.25
N THR A 74 3.80 -2.08 -12.52
CA THR A 74 3.71 -0.84 -11.77
C THR A 74 2.38 -0.78 -11.03
N VAL A 75 2.43 -0.51 -9.74
CA VAL A 75 1.26 -0.28 -8.88
C VAL A 75 1.17 1.21 -8.58
N LYS A 76 0.05 1.83 -8.94
CA LYS A 76 -0.14 3.28 -8.85
C LYS A 76 -1.60 3.61 -8.57
N PRO A 77 -1.92 4.41 -7.53
CA PRO A 77 -3.27 4.92 -7.33
C PRO A 77 -3.61 6.02 -8.35
N GLU A 78 -4.89 6.20 -8.63
CA GLU A 78 -5.39 7.27 -9.49
C GLU A 78 -4.97 8.66 -8.98
N SER A 79 -4.94 8.84 -7.66
CA SER A 79 -4.52 10.08 -6.98
C SER A 79 -3.02 10.39 -7.06
N ASN A 80 -2.21 9.49 -7.66
CA ASN A 80 -0.76 9.64 -7.80
C ASN A 80 0.03 9.83 -6.48
N GLU A 81 -0.49 9.40 -5.35
CA GLU A 81 0.16 9.53 -4.04
C GLU A 81 1.48 8.74 -3.99
N PHE A 82 1.52 7.60 -4.67
CA PHE A 82 2.73 6.77 -4.80
C PHE A 82 2.80 6.09 -6.17
N VAL A 83 3.98 5.61 -6.51
CA VAL A 83 4.23 4.75 -7.67
C VAL A 83 5.23 3.68 -7.25
N ASN A 84 4.84 2.42 -7.28
CA ASN A 84 5.71 1.28 -7.01
C ASN A 84 5.97 0.50 -8.29
N VAL A 85 7.23 0.27 -8.60
CA VAL A 85 7.65 -0.65 -9.66
C VAL A 85 8.08 -1.94 -9.00
N CYS A 86 7.43 -3.04 -9.38
CA CYS A 86 7.62 -4.35 -8.81
C CYS A 86 8.18 -5.31 -9.85
N ASN A 87 9.21 -6.04 -9.48
CA ASN A 87 9.79 -7.10 -10.30
C ASN A 87 9.50 -8.45 -9.67
N MET A 88 9.33 -9.46 -10.51
CA MET A 88 9.27 -10.84 -10.06
C MET A 88 10.66 -11.24 -9.53
N THR A 89 10.71 -11.99 -8.45
CA THR A 89 11.96 -12.59 -7.95
C THR A 89 12.43 -13.69 -8.90
N ASP A 90 13.72 -14.05 -8.82
CA ASP A 90 14.29 -15.13 -9.63
C ASP A 90 13.58 -16.48 -9.41
N THR A 91 12.96 -16.67 -8.25
CA THR A 91 12.15 -17.84 -7.93
C THR A 91 10.77 -17.82 -8.57
N GLY A 92 10.34 -16.70 -9.13
CA GLY A 92 9.02 -16.53 -9.76
C GLY A 92 7.83 -16.54 -8.79
N ILE A 93 8.06 -16.59 -7.47
CA ILE A 93 7.02 -16.78 -6.45
C ILE A 93 6.68 -15.46 -5.74
N MET A 94 7.63 -14.55 -5.63
CA MET A 94 7.47 -13.30 -4.89
C MET A 94 7.79 -12.09 -5.77
N TYR A 95 7.10 -11.00 -5.49
CA TYR A 95 7.38 -9.70 -6.10
C TYR A 95 8.12 -8.81 -5.11
N ASN A 96 9.18 -8.18 -5.56
CA ASN A 96 9.95 -7.21 -4.78
C ASN A 96 9.81 -5.81 -5.37
N ILE A 97 9.78 -4.81 -4.50
CA ILE A 97 9.83 -3.42 -4.94
C ILE A 97 11.22 -3.15 -5.55
N ALA A 98 11.25 -2.90 -6.85
CA ALA A 98 12.46 -2.47 -7.55
C ALA A 98 12.68 -0.96 -7.42
N LYS A 99 11.59 -0.18 -7.40
CA LYS A 99 11.61 1.27 -7.27
C LYS A 99 10.30 1.75 -6.67
N SER A 100 10.37 2.68 -5.74
CA SER A 100 9.20 3.35 -5.19
C SER A 100 9.39 4.86 -5.15
N LYS A 101 8.33 5.62 -5.38
CA LYS A 101 8.29 7.06 -5.27
C LYS A 101 6.97 7.46 -4.60
N GLY A 102 7.02 8.45 -3.73
CA GLY A 102 5.85 8.95 -3.02
C GLY A 102 5.63 8.28 -1.67
N THR A 103 4.50 8.55 -1.06
CA THR A 103 4.13 8.05 0.27
C THR A 103 2.98 7.07 0.15
N ILE A 104 3.20 5.84 0.57
CA ILE A 104 2.16 4.84 0.70
C ILE A 104 1.39 5.13 1.99
N ARG A 105 0.06 5.28 1.86
CA ARG A 105 -0.84 5.47 2.99
C ARG A 105 -1.73 4.25 3.12
N TYR A 106 -1.78 3.71 4.31
CA TYR A 106 -2.50 2.48 4.61
C TYR A 106 -3.29 2.63 5.90
N GLY A 107 -4.56 2.26 5.88
CA GLY A 107 -5.41 2.22 7.06
C GLY A 107 -5.77 0.79 7.41
N PHE A 108 -6.02 0.55 8.69
CA PHE A 108 -6.55 -0.69 9.20
C PHE A 108 -7.86 -0.43 9.93
N ILE A 109 -8.90 -1.19 9.59
CA ILE A 109 -10.20 -1.15 10.26
C ILE A 109 -10.46 -2.53 10.83
N GLU A 110 -10.63 -2.59 12.13
CA GLU A 110 -10.97 -3.82 12.80
C GLU A 110 -12.29 -4.41 12.25
N ASN A 111 -12.41 -5.72 12.24
CA ASN A 111 -13.51 -6.47 11.62
C ASN A 111 -13.59 -6.42 10.07
N LEU A 112 -12.72 -5.70 9.39
CA LEU A 112 -12.46 -5.93 7.98
C LEU A 112 -11.24 -6.84 7.85
N LYS A 113 -11.41 -7.96 7.13
CA LYS A 113 -10.29 -8.84 6.78
C LYS A 113 -9.45 -8.17 5.70
N LEU A 114 -8.64 -7.20 6.10
CA LEU A 114 -7.66 -6.59 5.23
C LEU A 114 -6.39 -7.42 5.26
N GLU A 115 -5.85 -7.70 4.09
CA GLU A 115 -4.53 -8.33 3.98
C GLU A 115 -3.44 -7.36 4.46
N ASP A 116 -2.31 -7.90 4.90
CA ASP A 116 -1.15 -7.09 5.23
C ASP A 116 -0.74 -6.21 4.05
N PRO A 117 -0.30 -4.96 4.28
CA PRO A 117 0.04 -4.04 3.21
C PRO A 117 1.17 -4.61 2.36
N ASN A 118 0.83 -5.07 1.17
CA ASN A 118 1.79 -5.50 0.16
C ASN A 118 1.90 -4.42 -0.92
N PRO A 119 3.01 -3.67 -0.96
CA PRO A 119 3.20 -2.58 -1.93
C PRO A 119 3.17 -3.03 -3.40
N CYS A 120 3.30 -4.32 -3.64
CA CYS A 120 3.23 -4.93 -4.97
C CYS A 120 1.87 -5.56 -5.29
N ASP A 121 0.93 -5.57 -4.36
CA ASP A 121 -0.42 -6.06 -4.62
C ASP A 121 -1.43 -4.91 -4.74
N GLY A 122 -2.06 -4.82 -5.93
CA GLY A 122 -3.01 -3.75 -6.22
C GLY A 122 -4.27 -3.79 -5.36
N SER A 123 -4.78 -4.99 -5.04
CA SER A 123 -5.95 -5.17 -4.20
C SER A 123 -5.69 -4.73 -2.76
N SER A 124 -4.57 -5.21 -2.18
CA SER A 124 -4.13 -4.84 -0.85
C SER A 124 -3.90 -3.33 -0.74
N MET A 125 -3.20 -2.73 -1.73
CA MET A 125 -2.94 -1.31 -1.74
C MET A 125 -4.21 -0.46 -1.88
N ALA A 126 -5.17 -0.89 -2.72
CA ALA A 126 -6.44 -0.20 -2.86
C ALA A 126 -7.28 -0.28 -1.58
N SER A 127 -7.33 -1.46 -0.94
CA SER A 127 -8.07 -1.68 0.30
C SER A 127 -7.50 -0.85 1.45
N GLY A 128 -6.17 -0.87 1.62
CA GLY A 128 -5.51 -0.08 2.65
C GLY A 128 -5.65 1.43 2.44
N LEU A 129 -5.58 1.90 1.19
CA LEU A 129 -5.78 3.31 0.86
C LEU A 129 -7.23 3.76 1.11
N ALA A 130 -8.22 2.95 0.74
CA ALA A 130 -9.62 3.23 1.04
C ALA A 130 -9.89 3.29 2.55
N ALA A 131 -9.32 2.34 3.31
CA ALA A 131 -9.40 2.34 4.76
C ALA A 131 -8.74 3.58 5.39
N TYR A 132 -7.57 3.97 4.90
CA TYR A 132 -6.90 5.21 5.33
C TYR A 132 -7.77 6.44 5.12
N ARG A 133 -8.41 6.56 3.94
CA ARG A 133 -9.30 7.68 3.61
C ARG A 133 -10.51 7.70 4.53
N LEU A 134 -11.18 6.54 4.72
CA LEU A 134 -12.32 6.43 5.62
C LEU A 134 -11.96 6.87 7.05
N ILE A 135 -10.84 6.39 7.58
CA ILE A 135 -10.37 6.76 8.93
C ILE A 135 -10.17 8.28 9.07
N ASN A 136 -9.59 8.91 8.04
CA ASN A 136 -9.39 10.36 8.08
C ASN A 136 -10.70 11.14 8.00
N GLU A 137 -11.66 10.67 7.22
CA GLU A 137 -12.99 11.26 7.16
C GLU A 137 -13.71 11.10 8.49
N VAL A 138 -13.65 9.90 9.12
CA VAL A 138 -14.22 9.69 10.47
C VAL A 138 -13.60 10.64 11.50
N LYS A 139 -12.26 10.81 11.48
CA LYS A 139 -11.54 11.73 12.37
C LYS A 139 -11.92 13.20 12.17
N ALA A 140 -12.42 13.57 11.00
CA ALA A 140 -12.91 14.92 10.71
C ALA A 140 -14.34 15.17 11.19
N THR A 141 -15.02 14.13 11.67
CA THR A 141 -16.39 14.22 12.21
C THR A 141 -16.37 14.26 13.75
N ASP A 142 -17.53 14.56 14.35
CA ASP A 142 -17.74 14.45 15.81
C ASP A 142 -18.22 13.06 16.24
N ALA A 143 -17.97 12.04 15.41
CA ALA A 143 -18.33 10.66 15.73
C ALA A 143 -17.32 10.05 16.71
N ASP A 144 -17.83 9.21 17.61
CA ASP A 144 -16.99 8.47 18.55
C ASP A 144 -16.41 7.20 17.89
N GLY A 145 -16.98 6.78 16.75
CA GLY A 145 -16.47 5.63 16.01
C GLY A 145 -17.37 5.18 14.86
N ILE A 146 -17.12 3.97 14.40
CA ILE A 146 -17.87 3.33 13.33
C ILE A 146 -18.36 1.94 13.72
N VAL A 147 -19.49 1.53 13.14
CA VAL A 147 -20.00 0.16 13.24
C VAL A 147 -20.38 -0.38 11.87
N ALA A 148 -20.49 -1.70 11.78
CA ALA A 148 -20.86 -2.42 10.56
C ALA A 148 -20.04 -1.98 9.33
N PRO A 149 -18.70 -1.99 9.41
CA PRO A 149 -17.89 -1.71 8.24
C PRO A 149 -18.09 -2.79 7.19
N SER A 150 -18.15 -2.38 5.93
CA SER A 150 -18.24 -3.28 4.77
C SER A 150 -17.22 -2.88 3.71
N LEU A 151 -16.63 -3.88 3.08
CA LEU A 151 -15.62 -3.72 2.03
C LEU A 151 -16.17 -4.33 0.74
N TYR A 152 -16.12 -3.57 -0.34
CA TYR A 152 -16.45 -4.03 -1.68
C TYR A 152 -15.27 -3.80 -2.61
N VAL A 153 -14.79 -4.87 -3.25
CA VAL A 153 -13.64 -4.85 -4.16
C VAL A 153 -14.08 -5.27 -5.54
N THR A 154 -13.74 -4.49 -6.55
CA THR A 154 -13.85 -4.89 -7.96
C THR A 154 -12.49 -4.83 -8.61
N ALA A 155 -12.28 -5.72 -9.58
CA ALA A 155 -11.10 -5.72 -10.44
C ALA A 155 -11.57 -5.79 -11.90
N GLU A 156 -11.08 -4.88 -12.72
CA GLU A 156 -11.41 -4.81 -14.14
C GLU A 156 -10.12 -4.79 -14.95
N GLU A 157 -10.06 -5.56 -16.01
CA GLU A 157 -8.96 -5.53 -16.96
C GLU A 157 -9.25 -4.48 -18.04
N VAL A 158 -8.38 -3.48 -18.11
CA VAL A 158 -8.51 -2.37 -19.05
C VAL A 158 -7.31 -2.39 -20.02
N GLY A 159 -7.60 -2.36 -21.33
CA GLY A 159 -6.58 -2.27 -22.36
C GLY A 159 -5.78 -3.56 -22.55
N THR A 160 -6.22 -4.38 -23.47
CA THR A 160 -5.54 -5.60 -23.94
C THR A 160 -4.63 -5.26 -25.13
N GLY A 161 -3.55 -4.56 -24.90
CA GLY A 161 -2.47 -4.48 -25.87
C GLY A 161 -1.65 -5.78 -25.84
N ILE A 162 -1.12 -6.23 -26.98
CA ILE A 162 -0.30 -7.45 -27.10
C ILE A 162 0.88 -7.46 -26.08
N PHE A 163 1.26 -6.31 -25.51
CA PHE A 163 2.40 -6.16 -24.62
C PHE A 163 2.12 -5.41 -23.31
N SER A 164 0.89 -4.96 -23.08
CA SER A 164 0.53 -4.23 -21.85
C SER A 164 -0.87 -4.61 -21.39
N ARG A 165 -0.94 -5.09 -20.17
CA ARG A 165 -2.18 -5.40 -19.46
C ARG A 165 -2.26 -4.47 -18.26
N THR A 166 -3.39 -3.83 -18.06
CA THR A 166 -3.66 -3.02 -16.87
C THR A 166 -4.86 -3.58 -16.15
N ILE A 167 -4.72 -3.85 -14.87
CA ILE A 167 -5.82 -4.23 -13.98
C ILE A 167 -6.11 -3.01 -13.11
N VAL A 168 -7.37 -2.62 -13.03
CA VAL A 168 -7.86 -1.53 -12.19
C VAL A 168 -8.59 -2.14 -11.01
N TYR A 169 -8.05 -1.93 -9.82
CA TYR A 169 -8.71 -2.31 -8.57
C TYR A 169 -9.45 -1.09 -8.03
N LYS A 170 -10.76 -1.21 -7.88
CA LYS A 170 -11.60 -0.22 -7.24
C LYS A 170 -12.13 -0.81 -5.93
N VAL A 171 -11.89 -0.11 -4.85
CA VAL A 171 -12.33 -0.50 -3.51
C VAL A 171 -13.20 0.59 -2.92
N VAL A 172 -14.34 0.18 -2.39
CA VAL A 172 -15.25 1.04 -1.64
C VAL A 172 -15.40 0.45 -0.25
N ILE A 173 -15.12 1.26 0.76
CA ILE A 173 -15.40 0.93 2.15
C ILE A 173 -16.53 1.83 2.63
N SER A 174 -17.51 1.24 3.29
CA SER A 174 -18.59 2.00 3.95
C SER A 174 -18.78 1.55 5.38
N ALA A 175 -19.17 2.47 6.25
CA ALA A 175 -19.44 2.20 7.65
C ALA A 175 -20.51 3.18 8.16
N LYS A 176 -21.13 2.85 9.29
CA LYS A 176 -22.04 3.75 9.99
C LYS A 176 -21.28 4.49 11.08
N LEU A 177 -21.35 5.82 11.07
CA LEU A 177 -20.86 6.66 12.15
C LEU A 177 -21.72 6.50 13.39
N ILE A 178 -21.10 6.45 14.56
CA ILE A 178 -21.83 6.35 15.82
C ILE A 178 -21.38 7.41 16.82
N LYS A 179 -22.33 7.78 17.71
CA LYS A 179 -22.09 8.55 18.92
C LYS A 179 -22.46 7.70 20.11
N LEU A 180 -21.55 7.59 21.08
CA LEU A 180 -21.83 6.86 22.32
C LEU A 180 -22.81 7.65 23.18
N LYS A 181 -23.79 6.94 23.76
CA LYS A 181 -24.68 7.56 24.73
C LYS A 181 -23.98 7.65 26.08
N THR A 182 -24.02 8.82 26.67
CA THR A 182 -23.55 9.01 28.04
C THR A 182 -24.44 8.19 28.96
N GLN A 183 -23.88 7.24 29.68
CA GLN A 183 -24.61 6.54 30.74
C GLN A 183 -24.77 7.54 31.89
N ASN A 184 -25.99 8.00 32.10
CA ASN A 184 -26.36 8.80 33.30
C ASN A 184 -26.62 7.86 34.46
#